data_f230934284ba208890014f30b338c504
#
_entry.id   f230934284ba208890014f30b338c504
#
_cell.length_a   1.000
_cell.length_b   1.000
_cell.length_c   1.000
_cell.angle_alpha   90.00
_cell.angle_beta   90.00
_cell.angle_gamma   90.00
#
_symmetry.space_group_name_H-M   'P 1'
#
loop_
_entity.id
_entity.type
_entity.pdbx_description
1 polymer ?
#
loop_
_entity_poly.entity_id
_entity_poly.type
_entity_poly.pdbx_seq_one_letter_code
_entity_poly.pdbx_strand_id
1 'polypeptide(L)'
;MNIVLISTPIGFLGSGKGGGVELTLNSLVTGLISKGHTVEVVAPKNSKLLDDSKKAQIHFVEGEEQKSWQHQDYSSSVSIPDNSLLSGMIEKAIAIGKTADIILNFSYDWLPIWMTLNINIPIAHIISM
;
A
#
# COMPACT_ATOMS: atom_id res chain seq x y z
N MET A 1 -7.09 -14.34 10.37
CA MET A 1 -7.52 -13.67 9.14
C MET A 1 -6.33 -13.56 8.20
N ASN A 2 -6.61 -13.59 6.91
CA ASN A 2 -5.65 -13.28 5.85
C ASN A 2 -5.82 -11.81 5.46
N ILE A 3 -4.80 -11.01 5.68
CA ILE A 3 -4.86 -9.54 5.53
C ILE A 3 -3.84 -9.11 4.49
N VAL A 4 -4.28 -8.35 3.50
CA VAL A 4 -3.41 -7.71 2.52
C VAL A 4 -3.27 -6.22 2.86
N LEU A 5 -2.04 -5.73 2.90
CA LEU A 5 -1.73 -4.32 3.13
C LEU A 5 -1.15 -3.70 1.85
N ILE A 6 -1.65 -2.55 1.46
CA ILE A 6 -1.05 -1.74 0.39
C ILE A 6 -0.26 -0.61 1.05
N SER A 7 1.03 -0.54 0.80
CA SER A 7 1.88 0.51 1.36
C SER A 7 1.72 1.84 0.62
N THR A 8 2.44 2.86 1.06
CA THR A 8 2.55 4.13 0.32
C THR A 8 3.35 3.95 -0.97
N PRO A 9 2.97 4.60 -2.08
CA PRO A 9 3.74 4.61 -3.32
C PRO A 9 4.88 5.66 -3.31
N ILE A 10 5.03 6.41 -2.22
CA ILE A 10 6.04 7.46 -2.08
C ILE A 10 7.29 6.86 -1.44
N GLY A 11 8.31 6.63 -2.26
CA GLY A 11 9.47 5.87 -1.85
C GLY A 11 9.14 4.40 -1.59
N PHE A 12 10.11 3.64 -1.16
CA PHE A 12 9.92 2.25 -0.72
C PHE A 12 9.92 2.20 0.82
N LEU A 13 9.31 1.16 1.39
CA LEU A 13 9.32 0.96 2.84
C LEU A 13 10.77 0.82 3.35
N GLY A 14 11.11 1.62 4.34
CA GLY A 14 12.48 1.74 4.86
C GLY A 14 13.29 2.85 4.22
N SER A 15 12.73 3.58 3.23
CA SER A 15 13.39 4.76 2.64
C SER A 15 13.31 6.01 3.51
N GLY A 16 12.36 6.05 4.44
CA GLY A 16 12.03 7.23 5.25
C GLY A 16 11.19 8.29 4.51
N LYS A 17 10.98 8.14 3.21
CA LYS A 17 10.19 9.11 2.40
C LYS A 17 8.70 9.09 2.75
N GLY A 18 8.17 7.94 3.12
CA GLY A 18 6.78 7.79 3.56
C GLY A 18 6.51 8.27 4.99
N GLY A 19 7.55 8.64 5.72
CA GLY A 19 7.44 9.23 7.05
C GLY A 19 6.66 8.36 8.05
N GLY A 20 5.71 8.98 8.75
CA GLY A 20 4.91 8.32 9.78
C GLY A 20 4.07 7.14 9.28
N VAL A 21 3.70 7.13 8.00
CA VAL A 21 2.95 6.01 7.39
C VAL A 21 3.77 4.73 7.39
N GLU A 22 5.08 4.81 7.11
CA GLU A 22 5.97 3.64 7.15
C GLU A 22 6.03 3.04 8.56
N LEU A 23 6.14 3.88 9.60
CA LEU A 23 6.17 3.44 10.99
C LEU A 23 4.84 2.80 11.41
N THR A 24 3.73 3.42 11.04
CA THR A 24 2.39 2.90 11.33
C THR A 24 2.18 1.55 10.69
N LEU A 25 2.55 1.40 9.42
CA LEU A 25 2.42 0.14 8.69
C LEU A 25 3.28 -0.96 9.32
N ASN A 26 4.54 -0.66 9.65
CA ASN A 26 5.42 -1.62 10.33
C ASN A 26 4.84 -2.09 11.67
N SER A 27 4.37 -1.15 12.50
CA SER A 27 3.77 -1.47 13.79
C SER A 27 2.51 -2.32 13.64
N LEU A 28 1.69 -2.02 12.64
CA LEU A 28 0.48 -2.78 12.36
C LEU A 28 0.80 -4.20 11.88
N VAL A 29 1.75 -4.37 10.95
CA VAL A 29 2.20 -5.69 10.48
C VAL A 29 2.66 -6.54 11.65
N THR A 30 3.55 -6.01 12.50
CA THR A 30 4.05 -6.70 13.69
C THR A 30 2.91 -7.08 14.64
N GLY A 31 2.00 -6.15 14.91
CA GLY A 31 0.85 -6.38 15.79
C GLY A 31 -0.12 -7.43 15.26
N LEU A 32 -0.42 -7.42 13.97
CA LEU A 32 -1.31 -8.40 13.34
C LEU A 32 -0.70 -9.82 13.38
N ILE A 33 0.57 -9.95 13.04
CA ILE A 33 1.28 -11.23 13.09
C ILE A 33 1.33 -11.77 14.53
N SER A 34 1.59 -10.92 15.52
CA SER A 34 1.62 -11.33 16.92
C SER A 34 0.26 -11.84 17.43
N LYS A 35 -0.83 -11.41 16.78
CA LYS A 35 -2.20 -11.86 17.04
C LYS A 35 -2.59 -13.10 16.23
N GLY A 36 -1.67 -13.68 15.48
CA GLY A 36 -1.89 -14.91 14.72
C GLY A 36 -2.53 -14.71 13.34
N HIS A 37 -2.54 -13.48 12.80
CA HIS A 37 -3.01 -13.22 11.44
C HIS A 37 -1.92 -13.50 10.41
N THR A 38 -2.33 -13.90 9.21
CA THR A 38 -1.45 -13.96 8.04
C THR A 38 -1.46 -12.60 7.36
N VAL A 39 -0.27 -12.06 7.10
CA VAL A 39 -0.13 -10.72 6.53
C VAL A 39 0.70 -10.76 5.26
N GLU A 40 0.16 -10.19 4.21
CA GLU A 40 0.84 -9.95 2.93
C GLU A 40 0.90 -8.44 2.69
N VAL A 41 2.04 -7.95 2.24
CA VAL A 41 2.26 -6.53 2.00
C VAL A 41 2.58 -6.30 0.52
N VAL A 42 1.83 -5.43 -0.13
CA VAL A 42 2.14 -4.94 -1.48
C VAL A 42 2.90 -3.64 -1.35
N ALA A 43 4.09 -3.58 -1.89
CA ALA A 43 4.99 -2.44 -1.71
C ALA A 43 5.89 -2.22 -2.92
N PRO A 44 6.46 -1.01 -3.09
CA PRO A 44 7.45 -0.74 -4.11
C PRO A 44 8.66 -1.65 -3.99
N LYS A 45 9.35 -1.89 -5.11
CA LYS A 45 10.61 -2.62 -5.14
C LYS A 45 11.60 -2.05 -4.11
N ASN A 46 12.44 -2.92 -3.55
CA ASN A 46 13.41 -2.62 -2.48
C ASN A 46 12.82 -2.34 -1.09
N SER A 47 11.50 -2.45 -0.92
CA SER A 47 10.86 -2.28 0.38
C SER A 47 11.33 -3.32 1.39
N LYS A 48 11.49 -2.88 2.64
CA LYS A 48 11.83 -3.72 3.78
C LYS A 48 10.99 -3.32 4.98
N LEU A 49 10.56 -4.30 5.76
CA LEU A 49 9.94 -4.05 7.05
C LEU A 49 11.04 -3.83 8.11
N LEU A 50 10.81 -2.89 9.03
CA LEU A 50 11.79 -2.50 10.05
C LEU A 50 12.06 -3.60 11.06
N ASP A 51 11.05 -4.36 11.42
CA ASP A 51 11.20 -5.50 12.28
C ASP A 51 11.35 -6.76 11.41
N ASP A 52 12.15 -7.69 11.89
CA ASP A 52 12.40 -8.99 11.27
C ASP A 52 11.12 -9.85 11.35
N SER A 53 9.99 -9.25 10.97
CA SER A 53 8.69 -9.92 10.85
C SER A 53 8.76 -10.90 9.66
N LYS A 54 9.68 -11.87 9.79
CA LYS A 54 9.96 -12.98 8.86
C LYS A 54 8.72 -13.75 8.42
N LYS A 55 7.56 -13.36 8.91
CA LYS A 55 6.26 -13.99 8.66
C LYS A 55 5.37 -13.21 7.70
N ALA A 56 5.68 -11.95 7.37
CA ALA A 56 4.96 -11.19 6.36
C ALA A 56 5.60 -11.41 4.99
N GLN A 57 4.79 -11.77 4.02
CA GLN A 57 5.24 -11.85 2.63
C GLN A 57 5.14 -10.47 1.99
N ILE A 58 6.22 -9.99 1.36
CA ILE A 58 6.20 -8.75 0.59
C ILE A 58 6.10 -9.07 -0.90
N HIS A 59 5.10 -8.49 -1.54
CA HIS A 59 4.92 -8.52 -2.99
C HIS A 59 5.44 -7.21 -3.57
N PHE A 60 6.55 -7.26 -4.28
CA PHE A 60 7.16 -6.08 -4.86
C PHE A 60 6.49 -5.68 -6.17
N VAL A 61 6.30 -4.37 -6.36
CA VAL A 61 5.79 -3.78 -7.59
C VAL A 61 6.78 -2.74 -8.09
N GLU A 62 7.01 -2.73 -9.39
CA GLU A 62 7.81 -1.72 -10.08
C GLU A 62 6.89 -0.82 -10.90
N GLY A 63 7.29 0.43 -11.02
CA GLY A 63 6.57 1.40 -11.84
C GLY A 63 7.06 2.82 -11.57
N GLU A 64 6.45 3.76 -12.26
CA GLU A 64 6.73 5.18 -12.08
C GLU A 64 6.02 5.68 -10.81
N GLU A 65 6.81 6.29 -9.91
CA GLU A 65 6.29 6.85 -8.66
C GLU A 65 5.26 7.95 -8.93
N GLN A 66 4.19 7.92 -8.17
CA GLN A 66 3.23 9.02 -8.12
C GLN A 66 3.93 10.27 -7.54
N LYS A 67 3.76 11.40 -8.18
CA LYS A 67 4.24 12.67 -7.60
C LYS A 67 3.54 12.92 -6.28
N SER A 68 4.31 13.26 -5.25
CA SER A 68 3.72 13.62 -3.97
C SER A 68 2.76 14.79 -4.15
N TRP A 69 1.51 14.61 -3.71
CA TRP A 69 0.50 15.66 -3.77
C TRP A 69 0.87 16.91 -2.92
N GLN A 70 1.83 16.79 -2.01
CA GLN A 70 2.39 17.94 -1.27
C GLN A 70 3.01 19.00 -2.17
N HIS A 71 3.36 18.65 -3.41
CA HIS A 71 3.89 19.55 -4.42
C HIS A 71 2.85 19.91 -5.50
N GLN A 72 1.59 19.57 -5.28
CA GLN A 72 0.49 19.85 -6.18
C GLN A 72 -0.43 20.91 -5.56
N ASP A 73 -0.96 21.79 -6.39
CA ASP A 73 -1.99 22.75 -6.05
C ASP A 73 -3.26 22.45 -6.85
N TYR A 74 -4.32 23.23 -6.64
CA TYR A 74 -5.58 23.05 -7.35
C TYR A 74 -5.47 23.21 -8.87
N SER A 75 -4.42 23.89 -9.35
CA SER A 75 -4.17 24.10 -10.77
C SER A 75 -3.33 23.00 -11.40
N SER A 76 -2.74 22.13 -10.60
CA SER A 76 -1.92 21.02 -11.07
C SER A 76 -2.75 20.01 -11.84
N SER A 77 -2.31 19.65 -13.05
CA SER A 77 -2.96 18.60 -13.81
C SER A 77 -2.75 17.24 -13.15
N VAL A 78 -3.83 16.47 -13.05
CA VAL A 78 -3.75 15.08 -12.62
C VAL A 78 -3.32 14.23 -13.82
N SER A 79 -2.20 13.55 -13.71
CA SER A 79 -1.75 12.60 -14.72
C SER A 79 -1.39 11.28 -14.06
N ILE A 80 -1.83 10.20 -14.69
CA ILE A 80 -1.47 8.84 -14.29
C ILE A 80 -0.50 8.34 -15.36
N PRO A 81 0.76 7.98 -15.00
CA PRO A 81 1.69 7.41 -15.95
C PRO A 81 1.17 6.06 -16.47
N ASP A 82 1.53 5.69 -17.70
CA ASP A 82 1.14 4.40 -18.28
C ASP A 82 1.61 3.19 -17.45
N ASN A 83 2.76 3.34 -16.78
CA ASN A 83 3.33 2.35 -15.86
C ASN A 83 3.25 2.80 -14.40
N SER A 84 2.15 3.39 -13.99
CA SER A 84 1.96 3.89 -12.62
C SER A 84 2.24 2.80 -11.57
N LEU A 85 3.18 3.08 -10.67
CA LEU A 85 3.49 2.23 -9.53
C LEU A 85 2.24 2.01 -8.66
N LEU A 86 1.50 3.08 -8.36
CA LEU A 86 0.30 3.02 -7.52
C LEU A 86 -0.77 2.13 -8.15
N SER A 87 -1.06 2.30 -9.42
CA SER A 87 -1.99 1.45 -10.16
C SER A 87 -1.58 -0.03 -10.09
N GLY A 88 -0.31 -0.32 -10.37
CA GLY A 88 0.23 -1.67 -10.29
C GLY A 88 0.14 -2.27 -8.87
N MET A 89 0.34 -1.48 -7.84
CA MET A 89 0.18 -1.93 -6.43
C MET A 89 -1.27 -2.31 -6.13
N ILE A 90 -2.23 -1.54 -6.60
CA ILE A 90 -3.66 -1.83 -6.38
C ILE A 90 -4.06 -3.09 -7.16
N GLU A 91 -3.68 -3.20 -8.43
CA GLU A 91 -3.94 -4.40 -9.23
C GLU A 91 -3.34 -5.65 -8.59
N LYS A 92 -2.12 -5.56 -8.09
CA LYS A 92 -1.47 -6.66 -7.39
C LYS A 92 -2.24 -7.04 -6.11
N ALA A 93 -2.64 -6.04 -5.32
CA ALA A 93 -3.41 -6.27 -4.10
C ALA A 93 -4.77 -6.92 -4.39
N ILE A 94 -5.47 -6.50 -5.43
CA ILE A 94 -6.74 -7.12 -5.85
C ILE A 94 -6.50 -8.57 -6.27
N ALA A 95 -5.43 -8.85 -7.01
CA ALA A 95 -5.13 -10.20 -7.48
C ALA A 95 -4.85 -11.18 -6.33
N ILE A 96 -4.01 -10.80 -5.38
CA ILE A 96 -3.70 -11.64 -4.20
C ILE A 96 -4.82 -11.60 -3.16
N GLY A 97 -5.57 -10.51 -3.11
CA GLY A 97 -6.67 -10.27 -2.17
C GLY A 97 -7.90 -11.16 -2.39
N LYS A 98 -7.97 -11.88 -3.51
CA LYS A 98 -9.12 -12.79 -3.80
C LYS A 98 -9.33 -13.85 -2.72
N THR A 99 -8.29 -14.21 -1.99
CA THR A 99 -8.32 -15.16 -0.89
C THR A 99 -8.13 -14.50 0.47
N ALA A 100 -8.04 -13.17 0.51
CA ALA A 100 -7.92 -12.41 1.74
C ALA A 100 -9.28 -12.11 2.37
N ASP A 101 -9.28 -11.92 3.66
CA ASP A 101 -10.47 -11.48 4.40
C ASP A 101 -10.69 -9.98 4.29
N ILE A 102 -9.60 -9.21 4.15
CA ILE A 102 -9.64 -7.75 4.01
C ILE A 102 -8.37 -7.22 3.34
N ILE A 103 -8.52 -6.13 2.59
CA ILE A 103 -7.40 -5.30 2.12
C ILE A 103 -7.36 -4.00 2.94
N LEU A 104 -6.20 -3.62 3.46
CA LEU A 104 -5.96 -2.35 4.14
C LEU A 104 -5.07 -1.48 3.26
N ASN A 105 -5.59 -0.36 2.78
CA ASN A 105 -4.87 0.53 1.89
C ASN A 105 -4.31 1.74 2.65
N PHE A 106 -2.99 1.89 2.63
CA PHE A 106 -2.24 3.01 3.21
C PHE A 106 -1.75 4.02 2.16
N SER A 107 -2.02 3.77 0.90
CA SER A 107 -1.70 4.74 -0.14
C SER A 107 -2.71 5.88 -0.09
N TYR A 108 -2.25 7.06 0.35
CA TYR A 108 -3.07 8.25 0.45
C TYR A 108 -3.22 8.92 -0.92
N ASP A 109 -4.23 8.48 -1.68
CA ASP A 109 -4.54 9.00 -3.01
C ASP A 109 -6.00 8.68 -3.35
N TRP A 110 -6.58 9.39 -4.31
CA TRP A 110 -7.92 9.14 -4.81
C TRP A 110 -8.02 7.90 -5.71
N LEU A 111 -6.94 7.56 -6.42
CA LEU A 111 -6.91 6.46 -7.38
C LEU A 111 -7.26 5.09 -6.76
N PRO A 112 -6.74 4.71 -5.59
CA PRO A 112 -7.14 3.47 -4.93
C PRO A 112 -8.63 3.40 -4.65
N ILE A 113 -9.23 4.49 -4.22
CA ILE A 113 -10.68 4.55 -3.95
C ILE A 113 -11.44 4.30 -5.24
N TRP A 114 -11.08 4.98 -6.32
CA TRP A 114 -11.74 4.85 -7.60
C TRP A 114 -11.57 3.45 -8.23
N MET A 115 -10.37 2.86 -8.16
CA MET A 115 -10.10 1.54 -8.72
C MET A 115 -10.79 0.39 -7.97
N THR A 116 -11.23 0.62 -6.74
CA THR A 116 -11.78 -0.43 -5.87
C THR A 116 -13.28 -0.34 -5.65
N LEU A 117 -13.97 0.57 -6.34
CA LEU A 117 -15.42 0.78 -6.18
C LEU A 117 -16.26 -0.48 -6.43
N ASN A 118 -15.82 -1.35 -7.33
CA ASN A 118 -16.60 -2.50 -7.80
C ASN A 118 -15.94 -3.85 -7.47
N ILE A 119 -15.01 -3.89 -6.51
CA ILE A 119 -14.42 -5.16 -6.07
C ILE A 119 -15.30 -5.81 -4.98
N ASN A 120 -15.32 -7.15 -4.98
CA ASN A 120 -16.07 -7.93 -3.99
C ASN A 120 -15.22 -8.33 -2.77
N ILE A 121 -14.07 -7.69 -2.58
CA ILE A 121 -13.17 -7.92 -1.45
C ILE A 121 -13.36 -6.76 -0.47
N PRO A 122 -13.57 -7.02 0.83
CA PRO A 122 -13.60 -5.95 1.80
C PRO A 122 -12.32 -5.14 1.77
N ILE A 123 -12.43 -3.82 1.67
CA ILE A 123 -11.28 -2.91 1.68
C ILE A 123 -11.54 -1.74 2.63
N ALA A 124 -10.51 -1.39 3.40
CA ALA A 124 -10.49 -0.18 4.20
C ALA A 124 -9.37 0.75 3.71
N HIS A 125 -9.73 1.99 3.40
CA HIS A 125 -8.76 3.04 3.06
C HIS A 125 -8.39 3.81 4.33
N ILE A 126 -7.11 3.77 4.68
CA ILE A 126 -6.56 4.44 5.86
C ILE A 126 -6.08 5.82 5.41
N ILE A 127 -6.81 6.84 5.83
CA ILE A 127 -6.51 8.24 5.50
C ILE A 127 -5.90 8.88 6.74
N SER A 128 -4.61 9.21 6.66
CA SER A 128 -3.90 9.98 7.68
C SER A 128 -3.76 11.43 7.23
N MET A 129 -4.22 12.35 8.04
CA MET A 129 -4.04 13.79 7.81
C MET A 129 -3.03 14.36 8.80
#